data_527dec33a0a975b159827630d8ca4313
#
_entry.id   527dec33a0a975b159827630d8ca4313
#
_cell.length_a   1.000
_cell.length_b   1.000
_cell.length_c   1.000
_cell.angle_alpha   90.00
_cell.angle_beta   90.00
_cell.angle_gamma   90.00
#
_symmetry.space_group_name_H-M   'P 1'
#
loop_
_entity.id
_entity.type
_entity.pdbx_description
1 polymer ?
#
loop_
_entity_poly.entity_id
_entity_poly.type
_entity_poly.pdbx_seq_one_letter_code
_entity_poly.pdbx_strand_id
1 'polypeptide(L)'
;MHKVWNDNTAILSGDAMLVLAYQFMAECPAEHLKAVMDLFSLTALEICEGQQMDMDFEQRSDVKEEEYLEMIRLKTSVLLAASLKIGALLGGASAEDAERLYDFGMNMGVAFQLKDDLLDVYGDTAVFGKNIGGDILCNKKTYMLIKALEHADKEQAAQLKHWITVTDF
;
A
#
# COMPACT_ATOMS: atom_id res chain seq x y z
N MET A 1 -3.22 -18.26 -4.81
CA MET A 1 -3.28 -19.39 -3.86
C MET A 1 -4.71 -19.95 -3.76
N HIS A 2 -5.71 -19.17 -3.28
CA HIS A 2 -7.10 -19.62 -3.07
C HIS A 2 -7.80 -20.15 -4.34
N LYS A 3 -7.53 -19.61 -5.53
CA LYS A 3 -8.08 -20.10 -6.81
C LYS A 3 -7.53 -21.46 -7.24
N VAL A 4 -6.37 -21.88 -6.73
CA VAL A 4 -5.72 -23.15 -7.08
C VAL A 4 -5.96 -24.22 -6.00
N TRP A 5 -6.02 -23.80 -4.74
CA TRP A 5 -6.15 -24.68 -3.59
C TRP A 5 -7.50 -24.48 -2.88
N ASN A 6 -7.54 -23.65 -1.85
CA ASN A 6 -8.73 -23.20 -1.12
C ASN A 6 -8.37 -22.06 -0.18
N ASP A 7 -9.37 -21.42 0.43
CA ASP A 7 -9.18 -20.26 1.30
C ASP A 7 -8.39 -20.60 2.55
N ASN A 8 -8.64 -21.73 3.19
CA ASN A 8 -7.91 -22.16 4.38
C ASN A 8 -6.40 -22.32 4.10
N THR A 9 -6.05 -22.93 2.96
CA THR A 9 -4.66 -23.07 2.54
C THR A 9 -4.01 -21.72 2.27
N ALA A 10 -4.75 -20.79 1.68
CA ALA A 10 -4.25 -19.43 1.43
C ALA A 10 -3.97 -18.68 2.74
N ILE A 11 -4.90 -18.74 3.71
CA ILE A 11 -4.75 -18.12 5.03
C ILE A 11 -3.54 -18.71 5.77
N LEU A 12 -3.48 -20.05 5.91
CA LEU A 12 -2.36 -20.71 6.59
C LEU A 12 -1.00 -20.44 5.94
N SER A 13 -0.97 -20.29 4.61
CA SER A 13 0.27 -19.90 3.91
C SER A 13 0.70 -18.48 4.28
N GLY A 14 -0.25 -17.55 4.39
CA GLY A 14 0.03 -16.18 4.84
C GLY A 14 0.56 -16.15 6.27
N ASP A 15 -0.10 -16.88 7.18
CA ASP A 15 0.31 -17.00 8.58
C ASP A 15 1.73 -17.57 8.70
N ALA A 16 2.01 -18.66 7.97
CA ALA A 16 3.33 -19.25 7.95
C ALA A 16 4.41 -18.30 7.40
N MET A 17 4.10 -17.53 6.36
CA MET A 17 5.02 -16.52 5.81
C MET A 17 5.29 -15.41 6.81
N LEU A 18 4.30 -14.95 7.57
CA LEU A 18 4.49 -13.95 8.62
C LEU A 18 5.40 -14.49 9.74
N VAL A 19 5.17 -15.72 10.19
CA VAL A 19 6.04 -16.37 11.20
C VAL A 19 7.48 -16.51 10.70
N LEU A 20 7.68 -16.90 9.44
CA LEU A 20 9.01 -16.98 8.83
C LEU A 20 9.68 -15.60 8.76
N ALA A 21 8.93 -14.54 8.43
CA ALA A 21 9.46 -13.19 8.42
C ALA A 21 9.95 -12.75 9.81
N TYR A 22 9.20 -13.07 10.88
CA TYR A 22 9.66 -12.85 12.25
C TYR A 22 10.93 -13.65 12.61
N GLN A 23 11.03 -14.90 12.15
CA GLN A 23 12.25 -15.70 12.36
C GLN A 23 13.46 -15.04 11.69
N PHE A 24 13.34 -14.60 10.44
CA PHE A 24 14.44 -13.89 9.75
C PHE A 24 14.82 -12.58 10.44
N MET A 25 13.84 -11.79 10.90
CA MET A 25 14.14 -10.56 11.64
C MET A 25 14.87 -10.85 12.98
N ALA A 26 14.55 -11.98 13.62
CA ALA A 26 15.18 -12.40 14.88
C ALA A 26 16.65 -12.89 14.74
N GLU A 27 17.12 -13.12 13.51
CA GLU A 27 18.53 -13.48 13.23
C GLU A 27 19.48 -12.27 13.29
N CYS A 28 18.96 -11.05 13.47
CA CYS A 28 19.80 -9.86 13.58
C CYS A 28 20.65 -9.87 14.85
N PRO A 29 21.79 -9.12 14.90
CA PRO A 29 22.64 -9.01 16.08
C PRO A 29 21.84 -8.59 17.33
N ALA A 30 22.19 -9.18 18.48
CA ALA A 30 21.44 -9.04 19.73
C ALA A 30 21.27 -7.57 20.18
N GLU A 31 22.26 -6.71 19.90
CA GLU A 31 22.23 -5.27 20.19
C GLU A 31 21.16 -4.52 19.40
N HIS A 32 20.76 -5.01 18.24
CA HIS A 32 19.74 -4.40 17.39
C HIS A 32 18.37 -5.09 17.50
N LEU A 33 18.32 -6.28 18.12
CA LEU A 33 17.13 -7.15 18.10
C LEU A 33 15.86 -6.41 18.53
N LYS A 34 15.92 -5.69 19.65
CA LYS A 34 14.72 -5.00 20.15
C LYS A 34 14.25 -3.92 19.19
N ALA A 35 15.15 -3.07 18.69
CA ALA A 35 14.81 -1.99 17.78
C ALA A 35 14.24 -2.51 16.44
N VAL A 36 14.84 -3.58 15.90
CA VAL A 36 14.38 -4.23 14.68
C VAL A 36 13.00 -4.86 14.86
N MET A 37 12.80 -5.60 15.96
CA MET A 37 11.54 -6.28 16.23
C MET A 37 10.38 -5.30 16.52
N ASP A 38 10.66 -4.23 17.27
CA ASP A 38 9.67 -3.19 17.55
C ASP A 38 9.22 -2.51 16.23
N LEU A 39 10.18 -2.11 15.40
CA LEU A 39 9.88 -1.46 14.11
C LEU A 39 9.16 -2.43 13.17
N PHE A 40 9.62 -3.67 13.05
CA PHE A 40 8.99 -4.67 12.19
C PHE A 40 7.55 -4.98 12.62
N SER A 41 7.32 -5.14 13.93
CA SER A 41 6.00 -5.44 14.48
C SER A 41 5.02 -4.28 14.26
N LEU A 42 5.47 -3.04 14.50
CA LEU A 42 4.67 -1.85 14.23
C LEU A 42 4.31 -1.77 12.74
N THR A 43 5.31 -1.92 11.87
CA THR A 43 5.12 -1.89 10.42
C THR A 43 4.13 -2.96 9.94
N ALA A 44 4.21 -4.17 10.48
CA ALA A 44 3.28 -5.25 10.14
C ALA A 44 1.83 -4.90 10.50
N LEU A 45 1.61 -4.27 11.66
CA LEU A 45 0.28 -3.79 12.07
C LEU A 45 -0.20 -2.67 11.15
N GLU A 46 0.63 -1.67 10.88
CA GLU A 46 0.30 -0.55 9.99
C GLU A 46 -0.11 -1.03 8.59
N ILE A 47 0.58 -2.05 8.05
CA ILE A 47 0.21 -2.65 6.75
C ILE A 47 -1.19 -3.28 6.82
N CYS A 48 -1.51 -3.99 7.89
CA CYS A 48 -2.84 -4.57 8.08
C CYS A 48 -3.92 -3.49 8.18
N GLU A 49 -3.66 -2.41 8.91
CA GLU A 49 -4.57 -1.27 9.01
C GLU A 49 -4.78 -0.59 7.65
N GLY A 50 -3.70 -0.32 6.90
CA GLY A 50 -3.79 0.25 5.56
C GLY A 50 -4.54 -0.66 4.58
N GLN A 51 -4.37 -1.97 4.66
CA GLN A 51 -5.12 -2.93 3.85
C GLN A 51 -6.61 -2.95 4.24
N GLN A 52 -6.94 -2.84 5.53
CA GLN A 52 -8.33 -2.74 5.97
C GLN A 52 -8.98 -1.44 5.45
N MET A 53 -8.28 -0.30 5.52
CA MET A 53 -8.78 0.95 4.96
C MET A 53 -9.05 0.85 3.45
N ASP A 54 -8.14 0.22 2.68
CA ASP A 54 -8.32 0.02 1.24
C ASP A 54 -9.60 -0.79 0.93
N MET A 55 -9.87 -1.84 1.69
CA MET A 55 -11.08 -2.65 1.56
C MET A 55 -12.34 -1.86 1.94
N ASP A 56 -12.31 -1.12 3.05
CA ASP A 56 -13.44 -0.31 3.51
C ASP A 56 -13.77 0.81 2.51
N PHE A 57 -12.77 1.38 1.85
CA PHE A 57 -12.96 2.42 0.83
C PHE A 57 -13.72 1.94 -0.40
N GLU A 58 -13.65 0.65 -0.75
CA GLU A 58 -14.43 0.09 -1.85
C GLU A 58 -15.94 0.28 -1.66
N GLN A 59 -16.40 0.29 -0.40
CA GLN A 59 -17.80 0.44 -0.01
C GLN A 59 -18.22 1.91 0.24
N ARG A 60 -17.28 2.86 0.19
CA ARG A 60 -17.52 4.28 0.47
C ARG A 60 -17.51 5.10 -0.81
N SER A 61 -18.27 6.20 -0.82
CA SER A 61 -18.31 7.17 -1.91
C SER A 61 -17.80 8.57 -1.52
N ASP A 62 -17.35 8.72 -0.28
CA ASP A 62 -16.98 9.98 0.38
C ASP A 62 -15.50 10.03 0.80
N VAL A 63 -14.68 9.11 0.28
CA VAL A 63 -13.24 9.04 0.60
C VAL A 63 -12.54 10.32 0.11
N LYS A 64 -11.78 10.94 1.02
CA LYS A 64 -11.05 12.18 0.76
C LYS A 64 -9.58 11.90 0.52
N GLU A 65 -8.90 12.90 -0.06
CA GLU A 65 -7.47 12.84 -0.36
C GLU A 65 -6.63 12.46 0.85
N GLU A 66 -6.88 13.08 2.01
CA GLU A 66 -6.11 12.83 3.24
C GLU A 66 -6.27 11.39 3.71
N GLU A 67 -7.47 10.82 3.62
CA GLU A 67 -7.73 9.42 3.98
C GLU A 67 -7.01 8.47 3.02
N TYR A 68 -7.05 8.77 1.73
CA TYR A 68 -6.33 7.99 0.71
C TYR A 68 -4.82 8.03 0.92
N LEU A 69 -4.24 9.22 1.16
CA LEU A 69 -2.81 9.36 1.41
C LEU A 69 -2.38 8.60 2.67
N GLU A 70 -3.18 8.61 3.72
CA GLU A 70 -2.93 7.82 4.93
C GLU A 70 -3.00 6.31 4.63
N MET A 71 -3.98 5.86 3.88
CA MET A 71 -4.11 4.46 3.47
C MET A 71 -2.88 3.97 2.71
N ILE A 72 -2.39 4.71 1.69
CA ILE A 72 -1.20 4.30 0.94
C ILE A 72 0.09 4.43 1.77
N ARG A 73 0.15 5.37 2.71
CA ARG A 73 1.24 5.47 3.68
C ARG A 73 1.34 4.16 4.48
N LEU A 74 0.24 3.75 5.08
CA LEU A 74 0.17 2.54 5.90
C LEU A 74 0.38 1.25 5.08
N LYS A 75 -0.34 1.12 3.97
CA LYS A 75 -0.33 -0.11 3.17
C LYS A 75 0.99 -0.36 2.45
N THR A 76 1.69 0.71 2.01
CA THR A 76 2.84 0.59 1.11
C THR A 76 4.11 1.25 1.66
N SER A 77 4.02 2.52 2.09
CA SER A 77 5.22 3.32 2.38
C SER A 77 5.95 2.85 3.64
N VAL A 78 5.23 2.46 4.68
CA VAL A 78 5.82 2.04 5.97
C VAL A 78 6.78 0.86 5.82
N LEU A 79 6.49 -0.09 4.91
CA LEU A 79 7.38 -1.24 4.68
C LEU A 79 8.69 -0.82 4.00
N LEU A 80 8.61 0.07 3.00
CA LEU A 80 9.80 0.61 2.35
C LEU A 80 10.66 1.39 3.35
N ALA A 81 10.03 2.24 4.15
CA ALA A 81 10.69 3.03 5.19
C ALA A 81 11.36 2.13 6.25
N ALA A 82 10.63 1.15 6.77
CA ALA A 82 11.16 0.21 7.76
C ALA A 82 12.33 -0.61 7.20
N SER A 83 12.23 -1.06 5.95
CA SER A 83 13.30 -1.83 5.30
C SER A 83 14.60 -1.02 5.20
N LEU A 84 14.52 0.25 4.81
CA LEU A 84 15.67 1.15 4.73
C LEU A 84 16.25 1.45 6.11
N LYS A 85 15.41 1.73 7.11
CA LYS A 85 15.84 2.00 8.49
C LYS A 85 16.49 0.79 9.14
N ILE A 86 15.90 -0.40 8.99
CA ILE A 86 16.49 -1.65 9.50
C ILE A 86 17.84 -1.90 8.84
N GLY A 87 17.93 -1.78 7.51
CA GLY A 87 19.19 -1.92 6.80
C GLY A 87 20.26 -0.93 7.26
N ALA A 88 19.89 0.32 7.51
CA ALA A 88 20.79 1.33 8.05
C ALA A 88 21.30 0.99 9.45
N LEU A 89 20.41 0.60 10.37
CA LEU A 89 20.77 0.19 11.72
C LEU A 89 21.74 -0.99 11.73
N LEU A 90 21.45 -2.02 10.93
CA LEU A 90 22.31 -3.20 10.81
C LEU A 90 23.64 -2.89 10.11
N GLY A 91 23.68 -1.88 9.25
CA GLY A 91 24.88 -1.35 8.60
C GLY A 91 25.72 -0.42 9.48
N GLY A 92 25.32 -0.17 10.73
CA GLY A 92 26.03 0.68 11.68
C GLY A 92 25.84 2.20 11.45
N ALA A 93 24.78 2.60 10.80
CA ALA A 93 24.44 4.01 10.64
C ALA A 93 24.06 4.64 12.00
N SER A 94 24.24 5.97 12.09
CA SER A 94 23.73 6.71 13.24
C SER A 94 22.19 6.65 13.31
N ALA A 95 21.63 6.83 14.51
CA ALA A 95 20.17 6.89 14.66
C ALA A 95 19.53 8.00 13.79
N GLU A 96 20.24 9.13 13.63
CA GLU A 96 19.78 10.24 12.81
C GLU A 96 19.77 9.87 11.30
N ASP A 97 20.81 9.20 10.81
CA ASP A 97 20.87 8.78 9.40
C ASP A 97 19.87 7.65 9.10
N ALA A 98 19.66 6.74 10.07
CA ALA A 98 18.64 5.72 9.96
C ALA A 98 17.23 6.34 9.89
N GLU A 99 16.96 7.42 10.64
CA GLU A 99 15.68 8.16 10.56
C GLU A 99 15.52 8.87 9.22
N ARG A 100 16.57 9.52 8.71
CA ARG A 100 16.53 10.15 7.38
C ARG A 100 16.23 9.15 6.26
N LEU A 101 16.77 7.94 6.37
CA LEU A 101 16.45 6.85 5.42
C LEU A 101 15.02 6.34 5.59
N TYR A 102 14.49 6.33 6.81
CA TYR A 102 13.07 6.06 7.04
C TYR A 102 12.19 7.09 6.34
N ASP A 103 12.44 8.37 6.54
CA ASP A 103 11.69 9.47 5.90
C ASP A 103 11.79 9.42 4.38
N PHE A 104 12.98 9.12 3.85
CA PHE A 104 13.17 8.92 2.42
C PHE A 104 12.30 7.76 1.90
N GLY A 105 12.31 6.62 2.57
CA GLY A 105 11.50 5.46 2.21
C GLY A 105 10.01 5.76 2.26
N MET A 106 9.57 6.52 3.26
CA MET A 106 8.18 6.97 3.42
C MET A 106 7.73 7.80 2.21
N ASN A 107 8.48 8.83 1.86
CA ASN A 107 8.17 9.70 0.72
C ASN A 107 8.24 8.96 -0.62
N MET A 108 9.22 8.06 -0.77
CA MET A 108 9.37 7.23 -1.97
C MET A 108 8.16 6.30 -2.14
N GLY A 109 7.66 5.70 -1.06
CA GLY A 109 6.51 4.81 -1.09
C GLY A 109 5.23 5.53 -1.49
N VAL A 110 4.97 6.73 -0.95
CA VAL A 110 3.83 7.57 -1.36
C VAL A 110 3.94 7.93 -2.85
N ALA A 111 5.11 8.42 -3.28
CA ALA A 111 5.33 8.79 -4.68
C ALA A 111 5.18 7.59 -5.63
N PHE A 112 5.62 6.40 -5.20
CA PHE A 112 5.46 5.16 -5.96
C PHE A 112 3.98 4.81 -6.16
N GLN A 113 3.17 4.89 -5.09
CA GLN A 113 1.74 4.56 -5.18
C GLN A 113 0.98 5.57 -6.04
N LEU A 114 1.23 6.87 -5.88
CA LEU A 114 0.64 7.90 -6.74
C LEU A 114 1.02 7.70 -8.21
N LYS A 115 2.24 7.22 -8.47
CA LYS A 115 2.71 6.88 -9.81
C LYS A 115 2.03 5.63 -10.36
N ASP A 116 1.78 4.62 -9.52
CA ASP A 116 1.06 3.39 -9.91
C ASP A 116 -0.38 3.73 -10.32
N ASP A 117 -1.11 4.53 -9.53
CA ASP A 117 -2.45 5.02 -9.85
C ASP A 117 -2.49 5.80 -11.18
N LEU A 118 -1.50 6.66 -11.41
CA LEU A 118 -1.38 7.42 -12.67
C LEU A 118 -1.19 6.47 -13.86
N LEU A 119 -0.35 5.46 -13.71
CA LEU A 119 -0.05 4.50 -14.76
C LEU A 119 -1.20 3.52 -15.02
N ASP A 120 -2.04 3.23 -14.02
CA ASP A 120 -3.26 2.45 -14.22
C ASP A 120 -4.26 3.17 -15.14
N VAL A 121 -4.25 4.51 -15.17
CA VAL A 121 -5.14 5.30 -16.02
C VAL A 121 -4.50 5.66 -17.36
N TYR A 122 -3.22 6.05 -17.38
CA TYR A 122 -2.53 6.67 -18.52
C TYR A 122 -1.29 5.90 -18.99
N GLY A 123 -1.02 4.72 -18.42
CA GLY A 123 0.14 3.93 -18.79
C GLY A 123 0.03 3.33 -20.19
N ASP A 124 1.16 2.84 -20.69
CA ASP A 124 1.22 1.99 -21.90
C ASP A 124 1.29 0.53 -21.44
N THR A 125 0.31 -0.27 -21.84
CA THR A 125 0.26 -1.71 -21.52
C THR A 125 1.50 -2.47 -21.93
N ALA A 126 2.14 -2.06 -23.04
CA ALA A 126 3.36 -2.71 -23.53
C ALA A 126 4.57 -2.43 -22.62
N VAL A 127 4.57 -1.28 -21.92
CA VAL A 127 5.66 -0.87 -21.02
C VAL A 127 5.34 -1.26 -19.57
N PHE A 128 4.11 -1.06 -19.14
CA PHE A 128 3.69 -1.27 -17.75
C PHE A 128 3.43 -2.75 -17.42
N GLY A 129 3.10 -3.56 -18.43
CA GLY A 129 2.88 -5.00 -18.27
C GLY A 129 1.59 -5.39 -17.54
N LYS A 130 0.72 -4.42 -17.23
CA LYS A 130 -0.61 -4.63 -16.63
C LYS A 130 -1.69 -4.11 -17.58
N ASN A 131 -2.92 -4.58 -17.42
CA ASN A 131 -4.07 -3.99 -18.10
C ASN A 131 -4.35 -2.61 -17.49
N ILE A 132 -4.65 -1.64 -18.34
CA ILE A 132 -5.05 -0.28 -17.93
C ILE A 132 -6.49 -0.32 -17.41
N GLY A 133 -6.79 0.51 -16.39
CA GLY A 133 -8.12 0.66 -15.82
C GLY A 133 -8.52 -0.44 -14.83
N GLY A 134 -7.58 -1.24 -14.38
CA GLY A 134 -7.84 -2.32 -13.41
C GLY A 134 -8.43 -1.79 -12.09
N ASP A 135 -7.94 -0.67 -11.61
CA ASP A 135 -8.43 -0.03 -10.39
C ASP A 135 -9.86 0.52 -10.56
N ILE A 136 -10.20 1.04 -11.74
CA ILE A 136 -11.56 1.50 -12.06
C ILE A 136 -12.52 0.31 -12.05
N LEU A 137 -12.16 -0.80 -12.69
CA LEU A 137 -12.98 -2.02 -12.74
C LEU A 137 -13.19 -2.64 -11.35
N CYS A 138 -12.23 -2.48 -10.43
CA CYS A 138 -12.31 -2.93 -9.04
C CYS A 138 -12.98 -1.91 -8.10
N ASN A 139 -13.53 -0.81 -8.61
CA ASN A 139 -14.14 0.27 -7.83
C ASN A 139 -13.20 0.86 -6.75
N LYS A 140 -11.90 0.88 -7.01
CA LYS A 140 -10.93 1.46 -6.09
C LYS A 140 -11.02 2.97 -6.04
N LYS A 141 -10.87 3.51 -4.84
CA LYS A 141 -10.88 4.96 -4.60
C LYS A 141 -9.44 5.50 -4.70
N THR A 142 -8.94 5.54 -5.95
CA THR A 142 -7.58 6.02 -6.24
C THR A 142 -7.48 7.54 -6.15
N TYR A 143 -6.26 8.05 -6.05
CA TYR A 143 -5.98 9.49 -6.11
C TYR A 143 -6.59 10.14 -7.36
N MET A 144 -6.47 9.46 -8.51
CA MET A 144 -7.00 9.96 -9.78
C MET A 144 -8.53 10.13 -9.74
N LEU A 145 -9.26 9.15 -9.19
CA LEU A 145 -10.71 9.22 -9.06
C LEU A 145 -11.16 10.31 -8.09
N ILE A 146 -10.49 10.41 -6.93
CA ILE A 146 -10.79 11.43 -5.92
C ILE A 146 -10.63 12.82 -6.53
N LYS A 147 -9.50 13.10 -7.19
CA LYS A 147 -9.25 14.39 -7.83
C LYS A 147 -10.18 14.67 -9.01
N ALA A 148 -10.51 13.66 -9.79
CA ALA A 148 -11.49 13.81 -10.86
C ALA A 148 -12.86 14.26 -10.31
N LEU A 149 -13.33 13.65 -9.21
CA LEU A 149 -14.59 14.02 -8.56
C LEU A 149 -14.55 15.42 -7.91
N GLU A 150 -13.42 15.82 -7.34
CA GLU A 150 -13.22 17.16 -6.75
C GLU A 150 -13.26 18.28 -7.79
N HIS A 151 -12.71 18.04 -8.99
CA HIS A 151 -12.63 19.03 -10.06
C HIS A 151 -13.79 18.99 -11.03
N ALA A 152 -14.63 17.95 -10.98
CA ALA A 152 -15.77 17.78 -11.85
C ALA A 152 -16.86 18.82 -11.59
N ASP A 153 -17.48 19.34 -12.64
CA ASP A 153 -18.75 20.04 -12.52
C ASP A 153 -19.89 19.07 -12.14
N LYS A 154 -21.09 19.61 -11.91
CA LYS A 154 -22.22 18.78 -11.45
C LYS A 154 -22.60 17.67 -12.42
N GLU A 155 -22.52 17.93 -13.73
CA GLU A 155 -22.88 16.97 -14.77
C GLU A 155 -21.81 15.89 -14.88
N GLN A 156 -20.54 16.28 -14.92
CA GLN A 156 -19.39 15.37 -14.93
C GLN A 156 -19.35 14.48 -13.69
N ALA A 157 -19.59 15.06 -12.51
CA ALA A 157 -19.64 14.29 -11.26
C ALA A 157 -20.77 13.25 -11.25
N ALA A 158 -21.94 13.61 -11.81
CA ALA A 158 -23.06 12.68 -11.95
C ALA A 158 -22.73 11.53 -12.91
N GLN A 159 -22.06 11.82 -14.04
CA GLN A 159 -21.61 10.81 -15.00
C GLN A 159 -20.55 9.89 -14.39
N LEU A 160 -19.53 10.43 -13.72
CA LEU A 160 -18.49 9.63 -13.05
C LEU A 160 -19.12 8.70 -12.02
N LYS A 161 -19.99 9.21 -11.14
CA LYS A 161 -20.70 8.39 -10.14
C LYS A 161 -21.56 7.30 -10.77
N HIS A 162 -22.19 7.57 -11.92
CA HIS A 162 -22.94 6.56 -12.64
C HIS A 162 -22.02 5.44 -13.13
N TRP A 163 -20.94 5.78 -13.85
CA TRP A 163 -20.06 4.78 -14.45
C TRP A 163 -19.31 3.91 -13.46
N ILE A 164 -18.88 4.46 -12.32
CA ILE A 164 -18.21 3.65 -11.26
C ILE A 164 -19.16 2.67 -10.54
N THR A 165 -20.47 2.78 -10.72
CA THR A 165 -21.46 1.86 -10.14
C THR A 165 -21.97 0.83 -11.15
N VAL A 166 -21.63 0.96 -12.42
CA VAL A 166 -22.00 -0.01 -13.45
C VAL A 166 -21.12 -1.25 -13.33
N THR A 167 -21.73 -2.40 -13.16
CA THR A 167 -21.03 -3.70 -13.00
C THR A 167 -21.10 -4.59 -14.24
N ASP A 168 -21.94 -4.25 -15.21
CA ASP A 168 -22.11 -4.99 -16.46
C ASP A 168 -21.38 -4.27 -17.61
N PHE A 169 -20.23 -4.83 -18.00
CA PHE A 169 -19.47 -4.39 -19.17
C PHE A 169 -19.42 -5.49 -20.23
#